data_a65c516d8bda4529bbe4802932e64d20
#
_entry.id   a65c516d8bda4529bbe4802932e64d20
#
_cell.length_a   1.000
_cell.length_b   1.000
_cell.length_c   1.000
_cell.angle_alpha   90.00
_cell.angle_beta   90.00
_cell.angle_gamma   90.00
#
_symmetry.space_group_name_H-M   'P 1'
#
loop_
_entity.id
_entity.type
_entity.pdbx_description
1 polymer ?
#
loop_
_entity_poly.entity_id
_entity_poly.type
_entity_poly.pdbx_seq_one_letter_code
_entity_poly.pdbx_strand_id
1 'polypeptide(L)'
;TREKVFPAIVKFCLNEIKEHFDENLGYIREQFCMADERVENGKEDEAENIWSAQIVFLESAFDFYLHELTKFGLSEMFTGNWQKTEKYSNLSVKMSIVDKALNAREDSAWFLEFVDEFYREITLVSYQSVKDQMNLLGLNLQEIADAVFYERDSSVKTKDKLESFLKGLYHRRNVIAHQSGRRHSDARKEEVTKDMVENYINGIEKIVGKIQEMAKNK
;
A
#
# COMPACT_ATOMS: atom_id res chain seq x y z
N THR A 1 -32.14 19.10 6.28
CA THR A 1 -30.77 18.60 6.00
C THR A 1 -30.58 17.35 6.84
N ARG A 2 -30.49 16.17 6.18
CA ARG A 2 -30.14 14.92 6.89
C ARG A 2 -28.67 15.05 7.29
N GLU A 3 -28.38 15.03 8.58
CA GLU A 3 -27.03 14.83 9.08
C GLU A 3 -26.49 13.52 8.51
N LYS A 4 -25.41 13.58 7.76
CA LYS A 4 -24.68 12.39 7.34
C LYS A 4 -23.97 11.86 8.58
N VAL A 5 -24.54 10.84 9.22
CA VAL A 5 -23.85 10.07 10.25
C VAL A 5 -22.76 9.29 9.54
N PHE A 6 -21.52 9.75 9.61
CA PHE A 6 -20.38 8.96 9.17
C PHE A 6 -20.14 7.85 10.20
N PRO A 7 -19.89 6.62 9.78
CA PRO A 7 -19.51 5.55 10.72
C PRO A 7 -18.26 5.97 11.50
N ALA A 8 -18.18 5.57 12.76
CA ALA A 8 -17.00 5.81 13.59
C ALA A 8 -15.76 5.23 12.90
N ILE A 9 -14.65 5.98 12.89
CA ILE A 9 -13.39 5.53 12.30
C ILE A 9 -12.81 4.42 13.18
N VAL A 10 -12.57 3.27 12.59
CA VAL A 10 -12.03 2.10 13.28
C VAL A 10 -10.49 2.10 13.14
N LYS A 11 -9.80 1.84 14.25
CA LYS A 11 -8.38 1.51 14.28
C LYS A 11 -8.25 -0.01 14.37
N PHE A 12 -7.78 -0.64 13.31
CA PHE A 12 -7.45 -2.06 13.31
C PHE A 12 -6.14 -2.32 14.05
N CYS A 13 -6.01 -3.50 14.65
CA CYS A 13 -4.72 -3.95 15.17
C CYS A 13 -3.82 -4.48 14.03
N LEU A 14 -2.50 -4.63 14.31
CA LEU A 14 -1.54 -5.08 13.28
C LEU A 14 -1.91 -6.43 12.64
N ASN A 15 -2.50 -7.35 13.41
CA ASN A 15 -2.90 -8.64 12.84
C ASN A 15 -4.08 -8.50 11.90
N GLU A 16 -5.11 -7.76 12.28
CA GLU A 16 -6.27 -7.49 11.42
C GLU A 16 -5.87 -6.78 10.11
N ILE A 17 -4.95 -5.80 10.19
CA ILE A 17 -4.43 -5.11 9.01
C ILE A 17 -3.78 -6.11 8.03
N LYS A 18 -3.00 -7.05 8.57
CA LYS A 18 -2.34 -8.09 7.76
C LYS A 18 -3.34 -9.09 7.22
N GLU A 19 -4.33 -9.52 8.01
CA GLU A 19 -5.39 -10.43 7.60
C GLU A 19 -6.21 -9.86 6.44
N HIS A 20 -6.62 -8.60 6.50
CA HIS A 20 -7.31 -7.92 5.40
C HIS A 20 -6.47 -7.87 4.12
N PHE A 21 -5.15 -7.63 4.24
CA PHE A 21 -4.25 -7.69 3.09
C PHE A 21 -4.19 -9.11 2.50
N ASP A 22 -4.05 -10.13 3.35
CA ASP A 22 -3.94 -11.53 2.92
C ASP A 22 -5.22 -12.03 2.26
N GLU A 23 -6.39 -11.64 2.78
CA GLU A 23 -7.69 -11.93 2.16
C GLU A 23 -7.78 -11.32 0.75
N ASN A 24 -7.44 -10.02 0.62
CA ASN A 24 -7.42 -9.37 -0.69
C ASN A 24 -6.45 -10.06 -1.66
N LEU A 25 -5.28 -10.47 -1.16
CA LEU A 25 -4.29 -11.19 -1.98
C LEU A 25 -4.79 -12.57 -2.39
N GLY A 26 -5.55 -13.26 -1.53
CA GLY A 26 -6.24 -14.51 -1.83
C GLY A 26 -7.21 -14.35 -3.00
N TYR A 27 -8.09 -13.35 -2.95
CA TYR A 27 -9.05 -13.06 -4.04
C TYR A 27 -8.35 -12.72 -5.35
N ILE A 28 -7.22 -11.99 -5.29
CA ILE A 28 -6.42 -11.68 -6.50
C ILE A 28 -5.85 -12.98 -7.09
N ARG A 29 -5.33 -13.89 -6.26
CA ARG A 29 -4.75 -15.16 -6.72
C ARG A 29 -5.81 -16.13 -7.31
N GLU A 30 -7.01 -16.15 -6.77
CA GLU A 30 -8.12 -16.96 -7.31
C GLU A 30 -8.44 -16.63 -8.78
N GLN A 31 -8.21 -15.37 -9.20
CA GLN A 31 -8.46 -14.94 -10.57
C GLN A 31 -7.52 -15.60 -11.60
N PHE A 32 -6.38 -16.17 -11.18
CA PHE A 32 -5.50 -16.90 -12.11
C PHE A 32 -6.20 -18.10 -12.74
N CYS A 33 -7.03 -18.83 -11.98
CA CYS A 33 -7.81 -19.94 -12.55
C CYS A 33 -8.70 -19.48 -13.72
N MET A 34 -9.31 -18.30 -13.58
CA MET A 34 -10.16 -17.74 -14.64
C MET A 34 -9.32 -17.33 -15.85
N ALA A 35 -8.15 -16.73 -15.63
CA ALA A 35 -7.25 -16.34 -16.72
C ALA A 35 -6.68 -17.57 -17.44
N ASP A 36 -6.27 -18.61 -16.72
CA ASP A 36 -5.75 -19.85 -17.28
C ASP A 36 -6.80 -20.54 -18.16
N GLU A 37 -8.07 -20.61 -17.71
CA GLU A 37 -9.19 -21.11 -18.53
C GLU A 37 -9.36 -20.31 -19.84
N ARG A 38 -9.14 -18.99 -19.83
CA ARG A 38 -9.22 -18.17 -21.04
C ARG A 38 -8.08 -18.49 -22.01
N VAL A 39 -6.86 -18.67 -21.49
CA VAL A 39 -5.70 -19.09 -22.31
C VAL A 39 -5.96 -20.46 -22.95
N GLU A 40 -6.43 -21.44 -22.18
CA GLU A 40 -6.75 -22.79 -22.68
C GLU A 40 -7.81 -22.77 -23.80
N ASN A 41 -8.71 -21.79 -23.77
CA ASN A 41 -9.74 -21.59 -24.81
C ASN A 41 -9.28 -20.68 -25.98
N GLY A 42 -8.00 -20.33 -26.08
CA GLY A 42 -7.44 -19.48 -27.15
C GLY A 42 -7.90 -18.02 -27.07
N LYS A 43 -8.18 -17.51 -25.84
CA LYS A 43 -8.67 -16.16 -25.58
C LYS A 43 -7.65 -15.36 -24.78
N GLU A 44 -6.45 -15.22 -25.29
CA GLU A 44 -5.32 -14.57 -24.65
C GLU A 44 -5.64 -13.12 -24.26
N ASP A 45 -6.37 -12.38 -25.11
CA ASP A 45 -6.77 -11.00 -24.81
C ASP A 45 -7.69 -10.91 -23.57
N GLU A 46 -8.58 -11.90 -23.37
CA GLU A 46 -9.44 -11.96 -22.17
C GLU A 46 -8.60 -12.27 -20.92
N ALA A 47 -7.62 -13.17 -21.03
CA ALA A 47 -6.70 -13.49 -19.94
C ALA A 47 -5.84 -12.26 -19.56
N GLU A 48 -5.32 -11.54 -20.55
CA GLU A 48 -4.54 -10.31 -20.31
C GLU A 48 -5.36 -9.22 -19.61
N ASN A 49 -6.66 -9.11 -19.88
CA ASN A 49 -7.54 -8.18 -19.19
C ASN A 49 -7.71 -8.58 -17.71
N ILE A 50 -7.78 -9.89 -17.39
CA ILE A 50 -7.82 -10.38 -16.01
C ILE A 50 -6.50 -10.06 -15.29
N TRP A 51 -5.35 -10.36 -15.90
CA TRP A 51 -4.03 -10.02 -15.35
C TRP A 51 -3.86 -8.52 -15.11
N SER A 52 -4.37 -7.71 -16.04
CA SER A 52 -4.38 -6.25 -15.87
C SER A 52 -5.21 -5.82 -14.65
N ALA A 53 -6.38 -6.41 -14.45
CA ALA A 53 -7.21 -6.14 -13.27
C ALA A 53 -6.51 -6.57 -11.97
N GLN A 54 -5.81 -7.72 -11.97
CA GLN A 54 -5.05 -8.19 -10.81
C GLN A 54 -3.96 -7.19 -10.39
N ILE A 55 -3.28 -6.53 -11.34
CA ILE A 55 -2.29 -5.47 -11.02
C ILE A 55 -2.96 -4.29 -10.29
N VAL A 56 -4.14 -3.86 -10.78
CA VAL A 56 -4.88 -2.75 -10.16
C VAL A 56 -5.35 -3.12 -8.76
N PHE A 57 -5.88 -4.33 -8.57
CA PHE A 57 -6.31 -4.82 -7.26
C PHE A 57 -5.14 -5.02 -6.30
N LEU A 58 -3.99 -5.49 -6.77
CA LEU A 58 -2.79 -5.64 -5.95
C LEU A 58 -2.32 -4.31 -5.39
N GLU A 59 -2.25 -3.29 -6.26
CA GLU A 59 -1.85 -1.96 -5.81
C GLU A 59 -2.87 -1.38 -4.82
N SER A 60 -4.17 -1.57 -5.06
CA SER A 60 -5.22 -1.15 -4.13
C SER A 60 -5.13 -1.86 -2.78
N ALA A 61 -4.86 -3.16 -2.76
CA ALA A 61 -4.66 -3.92 -1.52
C ALA A 61 -3.41 -3.43 -0.75
N PHE A 62 -2.33 -3.11 -1.46
CA PHE A 62 -1.12 -2.56 -0.86
C PHE A 62 -1.34 -1.14 -0.33
N ASP A 63 -2.05 -0.29 -1.07
CA ASP A 63 -2.42 1.07 -0.63
C ASP A 63 -3.25 1.04 0.65
N PHE A 64 -4.28 0.20 0.70
CA PHE A 64 -5.10 -0.02 1.89
C PHE A 64 -4.25 -0.46 3.09
N TYR A 65 -3.35 -1.44 2.90
CA TYR A 65 -2.44 -1.89 3.95
C TYR A 65 -1.58 -0.74 4.50
N LEU A 66 -1.00 0.08 3.63
CA LEU A 66 -0.16 1.22 4.02
C LEU A 66 -0.96 2.29 4.77
N HIS A 67 -2.20 2.55 4.35
CA HIS A 67 -3.10 3.48 5.04
C HIS A 67 -3.42 3.01 6.46
N GLU A 68 -3.83 1.75 6.63
CA GLU A 68 -4.19 1.22 7.94
C GLU A 68 -2.96 1.09 8.86
N LEU A 69 -1.80 0.69 8.32
CA LEU A 69 -0.55 0.67 9.06
C LEU A 69 -0.14 2.07 9.52
N THR A 70 -0.29 3.09 8.66
CA THR A 70 0.03 4.48 8.99
C THR A 70 -0.88 4.98 10.10
N LYS A 71 -2.19 4.74 9.99
CA LYS A 71 -3.18 5.08 10.99
C LYS A 71 -2.87 4.41 12.34
N PHE A 72 -2.56 3.12 12.33
CA PHE A 72 -2.15 2.36 13.50
C PHE A 72 -0.90 2.96 14.14
N GLY A 73 0.20 3.08 13.38
CA GLY A 73 1.49 3.53 13.91
C GLY A 73 1.48 4.96 14.46
N LEU A 74 0.77 5.89 13.78
CA LEU A 74 0.59 7.24 14.28
C LEU A 74 -0.21 7.26 15.60
N SER A 75 -1.24 6.42 15.71
CA SER A 75 -2.00 6.23 16.95
C SER A 75 -1.13 5.71 18.08
N GLU A 76 -0.28 4.72 17.82
CA GLU A 76 0.64 4.15 18.81
C GLU A 76 1.69 5.19 19.27
N MET A 77 2.17 6.04 18.35
CA MET A 77 3.05 7.16 18.71
C MET A 77 2.32 8.23 19.53
N PHE A 78 1.06 8.50 19.21
CA PHE A 78 0.24 9.48 19.92
C PHE A 78 -0.01 9.03 21.36
N THR A 79 -0.33 7.76 21.56
CA THR A 79 -0.56 7.17 22.90
C THR A 79 0.73 6.85 23.67
N GLY A 80 1.90 6.95 23.03
CA GLY A 80 3.20 6.71 23.65
C GLY A 80 3.66 5.25 23.66
N ASN A 81 2.95 4.36 22.98
CA ASN A 81 3.33 2.95 22.85
C ASN A 81 4.51 2.78 21.88
N TRP A 82 4.58 3.61 20.82
CA TRP A 82 5.72 3.68 19.92
C TRP A 82 6.53 4.95 20.15
N GLN A 83 7.84 4.86 19.94
CA GLN A 83 8.72 6.02 19.99
C GLN A 83 8.36 6.99 18.86
N LYS A 84 8.15 8.27 19.21
CA LYS A 84 7.88 9.34 18.26
C LYS A 84 9.09 9.60 17.37
N THR A 85 8.85 9.68 16.08
CA THR A 85 9.86 10.06 15.09
C THR A 85 9.93 11.59 14.95
N GLU A 86 11.01 12.09 14.35
CA GLU A 86 11.12 13.51 13.99
C GLU A 86 10.01 13.91 13.00
N LYS A 87 9.70 13.04 12.02
CA LYS A 87 8.61 13.28 11.06
C LYS A 87 7.24 13.36 11.74
N TYR A 88 6.97 12.49 12.73
CA TYR A 88 5.76 12.59 13.54
C TYR A 88 5.68 13.95 14.26
N SER A 89 6.77 14.39 14.90
CA SER A 89 6.81 15.63 15.66
C SER A 89 6.64 16.89 14.79
N ASN A 90 6.91 16.77 13.49
CA ASN A 90 6.75 17.84 12.50
C ASN A 90 5.45 17.76 11.69
N LEU A 91 4.50 16.90 12.08
CA LEU A 91 3.18 16.86 11.43
C LEU A 91 2.45 18.20 11.62
N SER A 92 1.97 18.76 10.51
CA SER A 92 1.16 19.96 10.55
C SER A 92 -0.31 19.63 10.80
N VAL A 93 -0.89 20.23 11.84
CA VAL A 93 -2.29 20.02 12.24
C VAL A 93 -3.07 21.30 11.98
N LYS A 94 -4.23 21.19 11.32
CA LYS A 94 -5.13 22.35 11.11
C LYS A 94 -5.67 22.86 12.45
N MET A 95 -5.82 24.17 12.58
CA MET A 95 -6.37 24.79 13.82
C MET A 95 -7.75 24.24 14.20
N SER A 96 -8.60 23.93 13.22
CA SER A 96 -9.91 23.30 13.48
C SER A 96 -9.82 21.95 14.20
N ILE A 97 -8.74 21.20 13.96
CA ILE A 97 -8.45 19.93 14.65
C ILE A 97 -7.91 20.20 16.06
N VAL A 98 -7.09 21.24 16.23
CA VAL A 98 -6.60 21.68 17.54
C VAL A 98 -7.78 22.10 18.42
N ASP A 99 -8.75 22.84 17.87
CA ASP A 99 -9.97 23.23 18.59
C ASP A 99 -10.79 22.00 19.05
N LYS A 100 -10.93 20.97 18.16
CA LYS A 100 -11.55 19.70 18.55
C LYS A 100 -10.80 19.02 19.70
N ALA A 101 -9.47 18.94 19.59
CA ALA A 101 -8.61 18.32 20.61
C ALA A 101 -8.75 19.00 21.98
N LEU A 102 -8.81 20.33 22.02
CA LEU A 102 -8.97 21.09 23.26
C LEU A 102 -10.34 20.89 23.90
N ASN A 103 -11.39 20.66 23.11
CA ASN A 103 -12.74 20.41 23.60
C ASN A 103 -12.98 18.93 24.01
N ALA A 104 -12.20 17.99 23.45
CA ALA A 104 -12.31 16.55 23.70
C ALA A 104 -11.11 16.01 24.51
N ARG A 105 -10.77 16.66 25.62
CA ARG A 105 -9.53 16.42 26.38
C ARG A 105 -9.32 14.99 26.86
N GLU A 106 -10.39 14.22 27.05
CA GLU A 106 -10.34 12.82 27.54
C GLU A 106 -10.49 11.78 26.42
N ASP A 107 -10.77 12.21 25.18
CA ASP A 107 -11.00 11.32 24.04
C ASP A 107 -9.92 11.53 22.97
N SER A 108 -9.25 10.44 22.57
CA SER A 108 -8.25 10.44 21.49
C SER A 108 -8.84 10.27 20.08
N ALA A 109 -10.16 10.14 19.95
CA ALA A 109 -10.85 9.92 18.67
C ALA A 109 -10.57 11.04 17.67
N TRP A 110 -10.43 12.29 18.13
CA TRP A 110 -10.06 13.41 17.26
C TRP A 110 -8.75 13.21 16.49
N PHE A 111 -7.78 12.52 17.12
CA PHE A 111 -6.49 12.26 16.45
C PHE A 111 -6.64 11.22 15.35
N LEU A 112 -7.42 10.18 15.60
CA LEU A 112 -7.73 9.16 14.62
C LEU A 112 -8.51 9.76 13.42
N GLU A 113 -9.48 10.65 13.70
CA GLU A 113 -10.19 11.42 12.66
C GLU A 113 -9.25 12.30 11.85
N PHE A 114 -8.31 12.97 12.51
CA PHE A 114 -7.28 13.78 11.85
C PHE A 114 -6.44 12.94 10.89
N VAL A 115 -5.93 11.80 11.33
CA VAL A 115 -5.09 10.93 10.52
C VAL A 115 -5.87 10.39 9.31
N ASP A 116 -7.10 9.93 9.53
CA ASP A 116 -7.95 9.43 8.46
C ASP A 116 -8.27 10.53 7.42
N GLU A 117 -8.65 11.72 7.87
CA GLU A 117 -8.91 12.86 6.97
C GLU A 117 -7.66 13.28 6.19
N PHE A 118 -6.49 13.29 6.87
CA PHE A 118 -5.23 13.72 6.26
C PHE A 118 -4.76 12.80 5.14
N TYR A 119 -4.93 11.48 5.30
CA TYR A 119 -4.45 10.48 4.34
C TYR A 119 -5.51 10.01 3.34
N ARG A 120 -6.79 10.29 3.55
CA ARG A 120 -7.92 9.74 2.78
C ARG A 120 -7.80 9.85 1.26
N GLU A 121 -7.24 10.93 0.76
CA GLU A 121 -7.12 11.21 -0.69
C GLU A 121 -5.69 11.03 -1.23
N ILE A 122 -4.77 10.56 -0.39
CA ILE A 122 -3.36 10.40 -0.75
C ILE A 122 -3.09 8.95 -1.11
N THR A 123 -2.53 8.70 -2.29
CA THR A 123 -2.05 7.37 -2.68
C THR A 123 -0.67 7.11 -2.10
N LEU A 124 -0.50 6.01 -1.34
CA LEU A 124 0.72 5.71 -0.60
C LEU A 124 1.67 4.70 -1.28
N VAL A 125 1.35 4.21 -2.48
CA VAL A 125 2.06 3.11 -3.15
C VAL A 125 3.20 3.54 -4.08
N SER A 126 3.37 4.86 -4.35
CA SER A 126 4.57 5.30 -5.06
C SER A 126 5.82 5.03 -4.21
N TYR A 127 6.97 4.75 -4.84
CA TYR A 127 8.22 4.54 -4.10
C TYR A 127 8.51 5.68 -3.09
N GLN A 128 8.28 6.94 -3.49
CA GLN A 128 8.50 8.07 -2.62
C GLN A 128 7.52 8.07 -1.44
N SER A 129 6.23 7.80 -1.70
CA SER A 129 5.22 7.70 -0.64
C SER A 129 5.54 6.57 0.35
N VAL A 130 5.87 5.36 -0.15
CA VAL A 130 6.30 4.24 0.69
C VAL A 130 7.49 4.63 1.57
N LYS A 131 8.54 5.22 0.97
CA LYS A 131 9.72 5.71 1.71
C LYS A 131 9.34 6.72 2.78
N ASP A 132 8.45 7.65 2.47
CA ASP A 132 8.02 8.68 3.41
C ASP A 132 7.19 8.10 4.56
N GLN A 133 6.32 7.11 4.29
CA GLN A 133 5.58 6.40 5.33
C GLN A 133 6.50 5.55 6.21
N MET A 134 7.47 4.81 5.64
CA MET A 134 8.43 4.04 6.44
C MET A 134 9.24 4.97 7.36
N ASN A 135 9.71 6.11 6.85
CA ASN A 135 10.41 7.10 7.67
C ASN A 135 9.51 7.73 8.74
N LEU A 136 8.24 8.00 8.42
CA LEU A 136 7.26 8.53 9.38
C LEU A 136 7.03 7.54 10.52
N LEU A 137 6.91 6.27 10.21
CA LEU A 137 6.71 5.19 11.18
C LEU A 137 8.02 4.74 11.85
N GLY A 138 9.18 5.25 11.43
CA GLY A 138 10.50 4.85 11.94
C GLY A 138 10.83 3.38 11.60
N LEU A 139 10.40 2.91 10.43
CA LEU A 139 10.72 1.62 9.87
C LEU A 139 11.85 1.78 8.84
N ASN A 140 12.87 0.93 8.91
CA ASN A 140 14.05 1.05 8.06
C ASN A 140 13.82 0.47 6.67
N LEU A 141 13.69 1.34 5.67
CA LEU A 141 13.46 0.92 4.28
C LEU A 141 14.59 0.04 3.72
N GLN A 142 15.85 0.24 4.19
CA GLN A 142 16.98 -0.59 3.77
C GLN A 142 16.83 -2.04 4.22
N GLU A 143 16.35 -2.28 5.44
CA GLU A 143 16.09 -3.63 5.95
C GLU A 143 15.00 -4.35 5.14
N ILE A 144 13.97 -3.60 4.71
CA ILE A 144 12.93 -4.15 3.83
C ILE A 144 13.54 -4.54 2.48
N ALA A 145 14.34 -3.65 1.89
CA ALA A 145 15.00 -3.90 0.61
C ALA A 145 15.94 -5.11 0.68
N ASP A 146 16.73 -5.23 1.76
CA ASP A 146 17.67 -6.33 1.94
C ASP A 146 16.95 -7.67 2.14
N ALA A 147 15.87 -7.68 2.92
CA ALA A 147 15.09 -8.90 3.15
C ALA A 147 14.43 -9.44 1.88
N VAL A 148 14.02 -8.56 0.95
CA VAL A 148 13.22 -8.95 -0.22
C VAL A 148 14.08 -9.15 -1.47
N PHE A 149 15.11 -8.29 -1.67
CA PHE A 149 15.84 -8.19 -2.93
C PHE A 149 17.32 -8.57 -2.83
N TYR A 150 17.76 -9.13 -1.70
CA TYR A 150 19.14 -9.58 -1.58
C TYR A 150 19.43 -10.75 -2.52
N GLU A 151 20.46 -10.61 -3.33
CA GLU A 151 21.05 -11.65 -4.19
C GLU A 151 22.56 -11.61 -4.04
N ARG A 152 23.15 -12.78 -3.80
CA ARG A 152 24.56 -12.91 -3.44
C ARG A 152 25.54 -12.31 -4.44
N ASP A 153 25.26 -12.45 -5.75
CA ASP A 153 26.17 -12.06 -6.83
C ASP A 153 25.70 -10.84 -7.62
N SER A 154 24.71 -10.11 -7.08
CA SER A 154 24.17 -8.93 -7.75
C SER A 154 25.02 -7.69 -7.47
N SER A 155 25.43 -6.97 -8.53
CA SER A 155 26.06 -5.65 -8.42
C SER A 155 25.07 -4.52 -8.15
N VAL A 156 23.77 -4.75 -8.31
CA VAL A 156 22.70 -3.77 -8.08
C VAL A 156 22.33 -3.76 -6.62
N LYS A 157 22.31 -2.58 -6.01
CA LYS A 157 21.92 -2.43 -4.60
C LYS A 157 20.45 -2.83 -4.38
N THR A 158 20.17 -3.46 -3.26
CA THR A 158 18.81 -3.89 -2.88
C THR A 158 17.79 -2.74 -2.88
N LYS A 159 18.21 -1.56 -2.43
CA LYS A 159 17.39 -0.35 -2.45
C LYS A 159 17.01 0.07 -3.87
N ASP A 160 17.93 -0.01 -4.82
CA ASP A 160 17.67 0.36 -6.22
C ASP A 160 16.71 -0.67 -6.87
N LYS A 161 16.82 -1.95 -6.47
CA LYS A 161 15.88 -3.00 -6.88
C LYS A 161 14.48 -2.74 -6.31
N LEU A 162 14.35 -2.41 -5.03
CA LEU A 162 13.08 -2.04 -4.41
C LEU A 162 12.46 -0.82 -5.10
N GLU A 163 13.25 0.21 -5.35
CA GLU A 163 12.80 1.41 -6.05
C GLU A 163 12.28 1.09 -7.46
N SER A 164 13.06 0.33 -8.23
CA SER A 164 12.68 -0.09 -9.59
C SER A 164 11.41 -0.95 -9.59
N PHE A 165 11.29 -1.86 -8.63
CA PHE A 165 10.11 -2.72 -8.46
C PHE A 165 8.85 -1.92 -8.18
N LEU A 166 8.87 -1.03 -7.19
CA LEU A 166 7.71 -0.20 -6.83
C LEU A 166 7.35 0.80 -7.93
N LYS A 167 8.36 1.42 -8.58
CA LYS A 167 8.14 2.30 -9.73
C LYS A 167 7.52 1.55 -10.90
N GLY A 168 7.95 0.31 -11.16
CA GLY A 168 7.42 -0.53 -12.21
C GLY A 168 5.95 -0.89 -11.99
N LEU A 169 5.59 -1.32 -10.77
CA LEU A 169 4.20 -1.62 -10.40
C LEU A 169 3.31 -0.37 -10.53
N TYR A 170 3.73 0.75 -9.94
CA TYR A 170 2.99 2.02 -9.98
C TYR A 170 2.79 2.53 -11.42
N HIS A 171 3.83 2.47 -12.24
CA HIS A 171 3.73 2.84 -13.66
C HIS A 171 2.73 1.94 -14.41
N ARG A 172 2.85 0.62 -14.24
CA ARG A 172 1.98 -0.36 -14.91
C ARG A 172 0.51 -0.14 -14.55
N ARG A 173 0.22 0.01 -13.27
CA ARG A 173 -1.14 0.30 -12.81
C ARG A 173 -1.69 1.59 -13.42
N ASN A 174 -0.88 2.66 -13.48
CA ASN A 174 -1.32 3.92 -14.05
C ASN A 174 -1.63 3.82 -15.55
N VAL A 175 -0.79 3.09 -16.30
CA VAL A 175 -1.06 2.82 -17.72
C VAL A 175 -2.37 2.03 -17.89
N ILE A 176 -2.63 1.03 -17.07
CA ILE A 176 -3.87 0.26 -17.10
C ILE A 176 -5.07 1.15 -16.75
N ALA A 177 -5.02 1.85 -15.63
CA ALA A 177 -6.16 2.58 -15.08
C ALA A 177 -6.52 3.85 -15.87
N HIS A 178 -5.52 4.56 -16.42
CA HIS A 178 -5.72 5.86 -17.06
C HIS A 178 -5.60 5.84 -18.58
N GLN A 179 -4.96 4.81 -19.14
CA GLN A 179 -4.68 4.72 -20.57
C GLN A 179 -5.24 3.45 -21.21
N SER A 180 -6.07 2.69 -20.49
CA SER A 180 -6.59 1.40 -20.96
C SER A 180 -5.50 0.43 -21.44
N GLY A 181 -4.35 0.45 -20.78
CA GLY A 181 -3.18 -0.36 -21.12
C GLY A 181 -2.42 0.08 -22.37
N ARG A 182 -2.70 1.28 -22.94
CA ARG A 182 -2.10 1.77 -24.19
C ARG A 182 -1.15 2.94 -23.93
N ARG A 183 -0.05 2.98 -24.68
CA ARG A 183 0.87 4.11 -24.67
C ARG A 183 0.31 5.30 -25.45
N HIS A 184 0.44 6.50 -24.93
CA HIS A 184 0.00 7.72 -25.64
C HIS A 184 0.80 7.99 -26.92
N SER A 185 2.05 7.53 -27.01
CA SER A 185 2.94 7.82 -28.14
C SER A 185 2.54 7.12 -29.44
N ASP A 186 2.04 5.88 -29.36
CA ASP A 186 1.78 5.03 -30.53
C ASP A 186 0.50 4.17 -30.40
N ALA A 187 -0.26 4.36 -29.33
CA ALA A 187 -1.47 3.61 -28.98
C ALA A 187 -1.26 2.08 -28.87
N ARG A 188 -0.02 1.60 -28.83
CA ARG A 188 0.26 0.18 -28.62
C ARG A 188 -0.09 -0.22 -27.20
N LYS A 189 -0.74 -1.38 -27.05
CA LYS A 189 -1.01 -2.00 -25.76
C LYS A 189 0.30 -2.46 -25.13
N GLU A 190 0.50 -2.16 -23.86
CA GLU A 190 1.61 -2.72 -23.10
C GLU A 190 1.20 -4.08 -22.59
N GLU A 191 1.88 -5.10 -23.01
CA GLU A 191 1.60 -6.49 -22.65
C GLU A 191 1.68 -6.70 -21.13
N VAL A 192 0.70 -7.45 -20.61
CA VAL A 192 0.67 -7.92 -19.22
C VAL A 192 0.64 -9.45 -19.24
N THR A 193 1.68 -10.06 -18.68
CA THR A 193 1.82 -11.52 -18.64
C THR A 193 1.53 -12.06 -17.24
N LYS A 194 1.16 -13.36 -17.17
CA LYS A 194 0.97 -14.08 -15.91
C LYS A 194 2.18 -13.96 -15.01
N ASP A 195 3.38 -14.25 -15.54
CA ASP A 195 4.64 -14.22 -14.78
C ASP A 195 4.91 -12.84 -14.18
N MET A 196 4.59 -11.77 -14.94
CA MET A 196 4.73 -10.40 -14.44
C MET A 196 3.83 -10.16 -13.22
N VAL A 197 2.57 -10.59 -13.29
CA VAL A 197 1.61 -10.43 -12.18
C VAL A 197 2.04 -11.25 -10.97
N GLU A 198 2.43 -12.50 -11.17
CA GLU A 198 2.95 -13.37 -10.10
C GLU A 198 4.18 -12.75 -9.42
N ASN A 199 5.10 -12.20 -10.19
CA ASN A 199 6.28 -11.51 -9.66
C ASN A 199 5.90 -10.30 -8.80
N TYR A 200 4.94 -9.48 -9.24
CA TYR A 200 4.46 -8.35 -8.43
C TYR A 200 3.74 -8.81 -7.16
N ILE A 201 2.88 -9.81 -7.25
CA ILE A 201 2.18 -10.37 -6.09
C ILE A 201 3.19 -10.88 -5.05
N ASN A 202 4.13 -11.71 -5.47
CA ASN A 202 5.13 -12.29 -4.59
C ASN A 202 6.06 -11.23 -3.98
N GLY A 203 6.41 -10.20 -4.75
CA GLY A 203 7.24 -9.10 -4.27
C GLY A 203 6.51 -8.24 -3.23
N ILE A 204 5.27 -7.84 -3.48
CA ILE A 204 4.46 -7.07 -2.52
C ILE A 204 4.17 -7.87 -1.25
N GLU A 205 3.84 -9.17 -1.37
CA GLU A 205 3.63 -10.03 -0.21
C GLU A 205 4.87 -10.10 0.71
N LYS A 206 6.08 -10.22 0.13
CA LYS A 206 7.34 -10.21 0.89
C LYS A 206 7.60 -8.85 1.54
N ILE A 207 7.35 -7.74 0.81
CA ILE A 207 7.49 -6.38 1.33
C ILE A 207 6.55 -6.18 2.53
N VAL A 208 5.27 -6.50 2.38
CA VAL A 208 4.27 -6.41 3.45
C VAL A 208 4.64 -7.31 4.63
N GLY A 209 5.07 -8.54 4.38
CA GLY A 209 5.52 -9.46 5.42
C GLY A 209 6.66 -8.88 6.26
N LYS A 210 7.67 -8.27 5.61
CA LYS A 210 8.79 -7.65 6.33
C LYS A 210 8.39 -6.38 7.09
N ILE A 211 7.56 -5.53 6.50
CA ILE A 211 7.01 -4.35 7.17
C ILE A 211 6.24 -4.77 8.43
N GLN A 212 5.40 -5.80 8.32
CA GLN A 212 4.60 -6.33 9.42
C GLN A 212 5.46 -6.89 10.56
N GLU A 213 6.51 -7.65 10.22
CA GLU A 213 7.50 -8.13 11.19
C GLU A 213 8.14 -6.98 11.96
N MET A 214 8.62 -5.97 11.24
CA MET A 214 9.26 -4.80 11.84
C MET A 214 8.29 -3.99 12.72
N ALA A 215 7.04 -3.84 12.30
CA ALA A 215 6.01 -3.13 13.06
C ALA A 215 5.64 -3.85 14.38
N LYS A 216 5.66 -5.19 14.38
CA LYS A 216 5.42 -6.00 15.60
C LYS A 216 6.56 -5.92 16.61
N ASN A 217 7.77 -5.61 16.16
CA ASN A 217 8.96 -5.54 17.00
C ASN A 217 9.24 -4.13 17.55
N LYS A 218 8.33 -3.18 17.34
CA LYS A 218 8.40 -1.84 17.88
C LYS A 218 7.79 -1.73 19.27
#